data_fcac3e273ff85cace5c338548c7d2dbc
#
_entry.id   fcac3e273ff85cace5c338548c7d2dbc
#
_cell.length_a   1.000
_cell.length_b   1.000
_cell.length_c   1.000
_cell.angle_alpha   90.00
_cell.angle_beta   90.00
_cell.angle_gamma   90.00
#
_symmetry.space_group_name_H-M   'P 1'
#
loop_
_entity.id
_entity.type
_entity.pdbx_description
1 polymer ?
#
loop_
_entity_poly.entity_id
_entity_poly.type
_entity_poly.pdbx_seq_one_letter_code
_entity_poly.pdbx_strand_id
1 'polypeptide(L)'
;MSRIVFLITESFKGLYRAKLQAFISSVTISITLIVFTLTYYAYINFIDYTFELKTRYRIDVFFNSDILIDDGRNIFNLIMNINGIEKGEFIDKEFASDIFEAYFSTKVENILGTNPLPLGGRFDIEQSYRNVDSMESIVDKIKKINGVDQATYRSGLISRLDKIIDNSFNILLLIGFSIFTLSIILVSNTIRLIIHSRRDTIETLKLLGATRIFIKIPFLIEGILQGLIGSIISLTMLWIIYSVAQYIFIPIFNPMGINISTIFYYNILFGVFLGIIGSYRGFSRYI
;
A
#
# COMPACT_ATOMS: atom_id res chain seq x y z
N MET A 1 2.32 -24.34 43.37
CA MET A 1 2.40 -23.86 42.00
C MET A 1 1.48 -22.65 41.82
N SER A 2 1.96 -21.53 41.34
CA SER A 2 1.07 -20.39 41.12
C SER A 2 0.03 -20.76 40.03
N ARG A 3 -1.22 -20.25 40.18
CA ARG A 3 -2.32 -20.51 39.21
C ARG A 3 -1.89 -20.21 37.78
N ILE A 4 -1.04 -19.21 37.60
CA ILE A 4 -0.53 -18.77 36.28
C ILE A 4 0.40 -19.84 35.67
N VAL A 5 1.33 -20.39 36.44
CA VAL A 5 2.24 -21.45 35.99
C VAL A 5 1.48 -22.69 35.54
N PHE A 6 0.42 -23.07 36.29
CA PHE A 6 -0.44 -24.17 35.87
C PHE A 6 -1.12 -23.92 34.52
N LEU A 7 -1.71 -22.73 34.32
CA LEU A 7 -2.41 -22.38 33.09
C LEU A 7 -1.46 -22.38 31.87
N ILE A 8 -0.28 -21.83 32.03
CA ILE A 8 0.74 -21.82 30.96
C ILE A 8 1.20 -23.26 30.65
N THR A 9 1.52 -24.04 31.68
CA THR A 9 1.97 -25.42 31.48
C THR A 9 0.90 -26.27 30.82
N GLU A 10 -0.37 -26.11 31.23
CA GLU A 10 -1.49 -26.82 30.63
C GLU A 10 -1.74 -26.42 29.17
N SER A 11 -1.56 -25.14 28.83
CA SER A 11 -1.64 -24.67 27.45
C SER A 11 -0.55 -25.30 26.55
N PHE A 12 0.69 -25.38 27.02
CA PHE A 12 1.77 -26.07 26.28
C PHE A 12 1.53 -27.56 26.11
N LYS A 13 1.10 -28.25 27.19
CA LYS A 13 0.70 -29.66 27.10
C LYS A 13 -0.46 -29.85 26.13
N GLY A 14 -1.37 -28.88 26.14
CA GLY A 14 -2.48 -28.82 25.24
C GLY A 14 -2.10 -28.76 23.79
N LEU A 15 -1.22 -27.85 23.44
CA LEU A 15 -0.66 -27.74 22.10
C LEU A 15 0.02 -29.05 21.64
N TYR A 16 0.78 -29.67 22.55
CA TYR A 16 1.48 -30.90 22.22
C TYR A 16 0.54 -32.09 21.99
N ARG A 17 -0.55 -32.20 22.76
CA ARG A 17 -1.57 -33.25 22.59
C ARG A 17 -2.36 -33.06 21.30
N ALA A 18 -2.64 -31.82 20.91
CA ALA A 18 -3.36 -31.45 19.69
C ALA A 18 -2.41 -30.96 18.57
N LYS A 19 -1.21 -31.55 18.49
CA LYS A 19 -0.12 -31.09 17.60
C LYS A 19 -0.53 -30.90 16.15
N LEU A 20 -1.35 -31.78 15.58
CA LEU A 20 -1.79 -31.69 14.19
C LEU A 20 -2.74 -30.49 13.99
N GLN A 21 -3.71 -30.32 14.90
CA GLN A 21 -4.65 -29.18 14.83
C GLN A 21 -3.95 -27.85 15.05
N ALA A 22 -3.02 -27.80 16.02
CA ALA A 22 -2.21 -26.61 16.30
C ALA A 22 -1.30 -26.25 15.10
N PHE A 23 -0.70 -27.26 14.47
CA PHE A 23 0.10 -27.05 13.26
C PHE A 23 -0.75 -26.48 12.11
N ILE A 24 -1.90 -27.09 11.80
CA ILE A 24 -2.82 -26.61 10.76
C ILE A 24 -3.22 -25.16 11.03
N SER A 25 -3.58 -24.82 12.26
CA SER A 25 -3.94 -23.47 12.65
C SER A 25 -2.78 -22.48 12.45
N SER A 26 -1.58 -22.83 12.90
CA SER A 26 -0.40 -21.98 12.75
C SER A 26 -0.03 -21.78 11.27
N VAL A 27 -0.11 -22.82 10.44
CA VAL A 27 0.10 -22.72 8.98
C VAL A 27 -0.97 -21.83 8.34
N THR A 28 -2.23 -21.96 8.74
CA THR A 28 -3.31 -21.09 8.24
C THR A 28 -3.05 -19.62 8.55
N ILE A 29 -2.65 -19.32 9.81
CA ILE A 29 -2.29 -17.97 10.22
C ILE A 29 -1.08 -17.48 9.40
N SER A 30 -0.07 -18.32 9.24
CA SER A 30 1.13 -17.99 8.44
C SER A 30 0.80 -17.61 7.00
N ILE A 31 0.02 -18.44 6.31
CA ILE A 31 -0.40 -18.16 4.92
C ILE A 31 -1.19 -16.84 4.85
N THR A 32 -2.09 -16.61 5.80
CA THR A 32 -2.87 -15.36 5.86
C THR A 32 -1.94 -14.15 6.01
N LEU A 33 -0.96 -14.21 6.91
CA LEU A 33 -0.01 -13.14 7.14
C LEU A 33 0.90 -12.90 5.93
N ILE A 34 1.34 -13.98 5.26
CA ILE A 34 2.13 -13.88 4.02
C ILE A 34 1.34 -13.15 2.94
N VAL A 35 0.11 -13.61 2.66
CA VAL A 35 -0.74 -13.00 1.63
C VAL A 35 -1.03 -11.54 1.98
N PHE A 36 -1.37 -11.24 3.24
CA PHE A 36 -1.64 -9.88 3.68
C PHE A 36 -0.41 -8.97 3.51
N THR A 37 0.78 -9.44 3.92
CA THR A 37 2.03 -8.69 3.80
C THR A 37 2.42 -8.47 2.34
N LEU A 38 2.32 -9.50 1.49
CA LEU A 38 2.61 -9.38 0.06
C LEU A 38 1.64 -8.44 -0.65
N THR A 39 0.36 -8.50 -0.30
CA THR A 39 -0.66 -7.62 -0.87
C THR A 39 -0.42 -6.15 -0.47
N TYR A 40 -0.11 -5.90 0.81
CA TYR A 40 0.27 -4.57 1.30
C TYR A 40 1.52 -4.04 0.59
N TYR A 41 2.53 -4.89 0.43
CA TYR A 41 3.76 -4.54 -0.25
C TYR A 41 3.55 -4.24 -1.74
N ALA A 42 2.77 -5.06 -2.42
CA ALA A 42 2.39 -4.83 -3.82
C ALA A 42 1.65 -3.50 -3.99
N TYR A 43 0.76 -3.16 -3.05
CA TYR A 43 0.02 -1.90 -3.05
C TYR A 43 0.93 -0.68 -2.89
N ILE A 44 1.85 -0.69 -1.92
CA ILE A 44 2.79 0.44 -1.74
C ILE A 44 3.67 0.62 -2.96
N ASN A 45 4.26 -0.46 -3.50
CA ASN A 45 5.08 -0.37 -4.70
C ASN A 45 4.28 0.09 -5.92
N PHE A 46 3.02 -0.31 -6.02
CA PHE A 46 2.14 0.18 -7.09
C PHE A 46 1.88 1.68 -6.97
N ILE A 47 1.65 2.18 -5.76
CA ILE A 47 1.51 3.62 -5.51
C ILE A 47 2.81 4.35 -5.87
N ASP A 48 3.96 3.90 -5.37
CA ASP A 48 5.26 4.53 -5.62
C ASP A 48 5.58 4.54 -7.12
N TYR A 49 5.35 3.43 -7.83
CA TYR A 49 5.50 3.37 -9.28
C TYR A 49 4.54 4.33 -10.00
N THR A 50 3.32 4.44 -9.53
CA THR A 50 2.35 5.40 -10.07
C THR A 50 2.76 6.83 -9.77
N PHE A 51 3.38 7.10 -8.60
CA PHE A 51 3.97 8.40 -8.28
C PHE A 51 5.19 8.73 -9.15
N GLU A 52 6.01 7.76 -9.51
CA GLU A 52 7.12 7.96 -10.45
C GLU A 52 6.63 8.27 -11.86
N LEU A 53 5.53 7.65 -12.30
CA LEU A 53 4.81 8.06 -13.51
C LEU A 53 4.18 9.45 -13.34
N LYS A 54 3.84 9.86 -12.13
CA LYS A 54 3.33 11.19 -11.77
C LYS A 54 4.41 12.29 -11.78
N THR A 55 5.70 12.01 -11.96
CA THR A 55 6.71 13.04 -12.27
C THR A 55 6.46 13.74 -13.62
N ARG A 56 5.49 13.23 -14.39
CA ARG A 56 4.99 13.82 -15.61
C ARG A 56 3.75 14.71 -15.42
N TYR A 57 3.41 15.08 -14.18
CA TYR A 57 2.37 16.07 -13.88
C TYR A 57 2.91 17.47 -14.16
N ARG A 58 2.86 17.83 -15.43
CA ARG A 58 3.32 19.10 -15.94
C ARG A 58 2.16 19.84 -16.58
N ILE A 59 2.17 21.15 -16.42
CA ILE A 59 1.31 22.05 -17.17
C ILE A 59 2.20 22.73 -18.20
N ASP A 60 1.88 22.51 -19.48
CA ASP A 60 2.50 23.22 -20.59
C ASP A 60 1.64 24.46 -20.85
N VAL A 61 2.25 25.64 -20.80
CA VAL A 61 1.61 26.94 -21.00
C VAL A 61 2.20 27.58 -22.23
N PHE A 62 1.35 28.03 -23.14
CA PHE A 62 1.72 28.75 -24.34
C PHE A 62 1.27 30.20 -24.21
N PHE A 63 2.16 31.13 -24.54
CA PHE A 63 1.88 32.56 -24.50
C PHE A 63 1.42 33.05 -25.86
N ASN A 64 0.73 34.17 -25.89
CA ASN A 64 0.28 34.79 -27.13
C ASN A 64 1.46 35.07 -28.05
N SER A 65 1.26 34.92 -29.36
CA SER A 65 2.31 35.01 -30.40
C SER A 65 3.02 36.37 -30.46
N ASP A 66 2.34 37.42 -29.98
CA ASP A 66 2.81 38.82 -30.06
C ASP A 66 3.63 39.26 -28.83
N ILE A 67 3.84 38.37 -27.87
CA ILE A 67 4.52 38.69 -26.63
C ILE A 67 6.03 38.73 -26.84
N LEU A 68 6.67 39.80 -26.34
CA LEU A 68 8.14 39.92 -26.27
C LEU A 68 8.71 39.01 -25.17
N ILE A 69 9.98 38.64 -25.33
CA ILE A 69 10.67 37.73 -24.38
C ILE A 69 10.61 38.22 -22.94
N ASP A 70 10.80 39.55 -22.73
CA ASP A 70 10.78 40.13 -21.38
C ASP A 70 9.39 40.05 -20.73
N ASP A 71 8.34 40.33 -21.51
CA ASP A 71 6.96 40.18 -21.03
C ASP A 71 6.63 38.70 -20.76
N GLY A 72 7.11 37.81 -21.62
CA GLY A 72 6.99 36.36 -21.40
C GLY A 72 7.63 35.89 -20.10
N ARG A 73 8.80 36.44 -19.76
CA ARG A 73 9.45 36.14 -18.47
C ARG A 73 8.68 36.67 -17.26
N ASN A 74 8.04 37.85 -17.40
CA ASN A 74 7.17 38.38 -16.35
C ASN A 74 5.97 37.49 -16.13
N ILE A 75 5.30 37.01 -17.21
CA ILE A 75 4.19 36.06 -17.12
C ILE A 75 4.65 34.76 -16.49
N PHE A 76 5.80 34.22 -16.90
CA PHE A 76 6.39 33.03 -16.32
C PHE A 76 6.58 33.15 -14.80
N ASN A 77 7.13 34.29 -14.34
CA ASN A 77 7.33 34.54 -12.91
C ASN A 77 5.99 34.69 -12.15
N LEU A 78 4.96 35.26 -12.77
CA LEU A 78 3.61 35.31 -12.18
C LEU A 78 3.03 33.91 -12.00
N ILE A 79 3.24 33.04 -12.97
CA ILE A 79 2.79 31.64 -12.89
C ILE A 79 3.56 30.88 -11.82
N MET A 80 4.88 31.07 -11.71
CA MET A 80 5.72 30.44 -10.68
C MET A 80 5.28 30.76 -9.24
N ASN A 81 4.62 31.90 -9.02
CA ASN A 81 4.10 32.30 -7.72
C ASN A 81 2.72 31.69 -7.39
N ILE A 82 2.14 30.88 -8.27
CA ILE A 82 0.88 30.19 -8.00
C ILE A 82 1.14 29.02 -7.06
N ASN A 83 0.36 28.94 -5.96
CA ASN A 83 0.43 27.82 -5.05
C ASN A 83 0.20 26.49 -5.77
N GLY A 84 1.10 25.52 -5.56
CA GLY A 84 1.06 24.21 -6.18
C GLY A 84 2.03 24.04 -7.35
N ILE A 85 2.76 25.07 -7.74
CA ILE A 85 3.85 24.99 -8.71
C ILE A 85 5.17 24.83 -7.97
N GLU A 86 5.90 23.75 -8.27
CA GLU A 86 7.19 23.42 -7.64
C GLU A 86 8.38 24.01 -8.40
N LYS A 87 8.38 23.83 -9.72
CA LYS A 87 9.45 24.26 -10.62
C LYS A 87 8.86 24.66 -11.95
N GLY A 88 9.59 25.51 -12.67
CA GLY A 88 9.23 25.89 -14.03
C GLY A 88 10.46 25.99 -14.93
N GLU A 89 10.26 25.71 -16.18
CA GLU A 89 11.23 25.86 -17.25
C GLU A 89 10.64 26.82 -18.30
N PHE A 90 11.32 27.95 -18.51
CA PHE A 90 10.91 28.91 -19.53
C PHE A 90 11.34 28.39 -20.91
N ILE A 91 10.41 28.34 -21.84
CA ILE A 91 10.63 27.86 -23.21
C ILE A 91 10.58 29.05 -24.16
N ASP A 92 11.75 29.46 -24.65
CA ASP A 92 11.85 30.45 -25.70
C ASP A 92 11.71 29.81 -27.08
N LYS A 93 11.72 30.63 -28.14
CA LYS A 93 11.52 30.16 -29.53
C LYS A 93 12.64 29.24 -30.02
N GLU A 94 13.87 29.46 -29.55
CA GLU A 94 15.03 28.63 -29.93
C GLU A 94 14.93 27.27 -29.25
N PHE A 95 14.68 27.26 -27.95
CA PHE A 95 14.51 26.02 -27.19
C PHE A 95 13.29 25.23 -27.66
N ALA A 96 12.20 25.90 -28.03
CA ALA A 96 11.05 25.25 -28.65
C ALA A 96 11.41 24.57 -30.00
N SER A 97 12.27 25.21 -30.83
CA SER A 97 12.78 24.61 -32.06
C SER A 97 13.68 23.39 -31.79
N ASP A 98 14.53 23.45 -30.78
CA ASP A 98 15.37 22.30 -30.36
C ASP A 98 14.52 21.10 -29.89
N ILE A 99 13.48 21.38 -29.10
CA ILE A 99 12.51 20.36 -28.70
C ILE A 99 11.83 19.74 -29.93
N PHE A 100 11.43 20.57 -30.89
CA PHE A 100 10.80 20.09 -32.11
C PHE A 100 11.77 19.21 -32.95
N GLU A 101 13.04 19.65 -33.08
CA GLU A 101 14.08 18.86 -33.75
C GLU A 101 14.32 17.50 -33.08
N ALA A 102 14.30 17.45 -31.75
CA ALA A 102 14.46 16.19 -31.00
C ALA A 102 13.34 15.18 -31.28
N TYR A 103 12.11 15.65 -31.56
CA TYR A 103 10.96 14.77 -31.87
C TYR A 103 10.84 14.41 -33.33
N PHE A 104 11.15 15.36 -34.24
CA PHE A 104 10.92 15.21 -35.68
C PHE A 104 12.20 15.04 -36.50
N SER A 105 13.38 15.08 -35.85
CA SER A 105 14.70 14.98 -36.50
C SER A 105 14.96 16.03 -37.58
N THR A 106 14.24 17.17 -37.54
CA THR A 106 14.34 18.27 -38.48
C THR A 106 13.94 19.57 -37.78
N LYS A 107 14.65 20.66 -38.05
CA LYS A 107 14.30 21.99 -37.52
C LYS A 107 13.01 22.52 -38.15
N VAL A 108 12.22 23.23 -37.34
CA VAL A 108 10.94 23.81 -37.76
C VAL A 108 11.13 24.81 -38.89
N GLU A 109 12.23 25.58 -38.87
CA GLU A 109 12.58 26.56 -39.90
C GLU A 109 12.81 25.92 -41.29
N ASN A 110 13.32 24.68 -41.31
CA ASN A 110 13.54 23.94 -42.55
C ASN A 110 12.24 23.50 -43.21
N ILE A 111 11.15 23.38 -42.45
CA ILE A 111 9.84 22.97 -42.95
C ILE A 111 8.98 24.19 -43.32
N LEU A 112 8.97 25.21 -42.45
CA LEU A 112 8.05 26.35 -42.54
C LEU A 112 8.70 27.65 -42.98
N GLY A 113 10.04 27.67 -43.14
CA GLY A 113 10.81 28.87 -43.53
C GLY A 113 11.03 29.88 -42.41
N THR A 114 10.24 29.84 -41.36
CA THR A 114 10.34 30.69 -40.16
C THR A 114 9.99 29.87 -38.92
N ASN A 115 10.38 30.34 -37.75
CA ASN A 115 10.00 29.72 -36.48
C ASN A 115 8.68 30.32 -35.96
N PRO A 116 7.52 29.67 -36.17
CA PRO A 116 6.23 30.15 -35.67
C PRO A 116 5.93 29.71 -34.26
N LEU A 117 6.84 28.96 -33.58
CA LEU A 117 6.59 28.43 -32.26
C LEU A 117 6.42 29.57 -31.25
N PRO A 118 5.38 29.51 -30.38
CA PRO A 118 5.15 30.51 -29.38
C PRO A 118 6.17 30.39 -28.22
N LEU A 119 6.34 31.48 -27.48
CA LEU A 119 6.96 31.45 -26.17
C LEU A 119 6.05 30.67 -25.21
N GLY A 120 6.64 30.07 -24.21
CA GLY A 120 5.85 29.34 -23.22
C GLY A 120 6.62 28.98 -21.95
N GLY A 121 6.02 28.11 -21.18
CA GLY A 121 6.64 27.55 -19.99
C GLY A 121 6.10 26.18 -19.68
N ARG A 122 6.95 25.37 -19.10
CA ARG A 122 6.60 24.04 -18.57
C ARG A 122 6.72 24.10 -17.08
N PHE A 123 5.65 23.73 -16.38
CA PHE A 123 5.57 23.86 -14.94
C PHE A 123 5.33 22.49 -14.30
N ASP A 124 6.24 22.09 -13.40
CA ASP A 124 6.10 20.88 -12.58
C ASP A 124 5.23 21.21 -11.36
N ILE A 125 4.32 20.30 -11.03
CA ILE A 125 3.34 20.51 -9.97
C ILE A 125 3.79 19.82 -8.69
N GLU A 126 3.65 20.51 -7.56
CA GLU A 126 3.93 20.01 -6.23
C GLU A 126 3.09 18.75 -5.92
N GLN A 127 3.67 17.79 -5.19
CA GLN A 127 3.08 16.48 -4.93
C GLN A 127 1.66 16.55 -4.33
N SER A 128 1.41 17.50 -3.45
CA SER A 128 0.10 17.72 -2.79
C SER A 128 -1.01 18.15 -3.75
N TYR A 129 -0.65 18.72 -4.91
CA TYR A 129 -1.58 19.23 -5.93
C TYR A 129 -1.71 18.31 -7.15
N ARG A 130 -1.11 17.12 -7.13
CA ARG A 130 -1.13 16.15 -8.26
C ARG A 130 -2.40 15.31 -8.29
N ASN A 131 -3.55 15.96 -8.35
CA ASN A 131 -4.87 15.36 -8.57
C ASN A 131 -5.66 16.19 -9.57
N VAL A 132 -6.73 15.58 -10.13
CA VAL A 132 -7.52 16.22 -11.21
C VAL A 132 -8.05 17.58 -10.79
N ASP A 133 -8.69 17.68 -9.63
CA ASP A 133 -9.38 18.89 -9.18
C ASP A 133 -8.38 20.04 -8.93
N SER A 134 -7.26 19.76 -8.30
CA SER A 134 -6.21 20.75 -8.05
C SER A 134 -5.54 21.21 -9.34
N MET A 135 -5.25 20.28 -10.26
CA MET A 135 -4.67 20.60 -11.57
C MET A 135 -5.59 21.49 -12.39
N GLU A 136 -6.89 21.18 -12.43
CA GLU A 136 -7.90 21.99 -13.11
C GLU A 136 -7.97 23.39 -12.52
N SER A 137 -8.00 23.51 -11.19
CA SER A 137 -7.97 24.81 -10.50
C SER A 137 -6.73 25.64 -10.83
N ILE A 138 -5.53 25.02 -10.90
CA ILE A 138 -4.29 25.71 -11.27
C ILE A 138 -4.34 26.18 -12.72
N VAL A 139 -4.77 25.30 -13.65
CA VAL A 139 -4.92 25.64 -15.07
C VAL A 139 -5.89 26.79 -15.26
N ASP A 140 -7.01 26.81 -14.54
CA ASP A 140 -7.98 27.91 -14.61
C ASP A 140 -7.43 29.22 -14.08
N LYS A 141 -6.55 29.19 -13.07
CA LYS A 141 -5.83 30.38 -12.59
C LYS A 141 -4.83 30.89 -13.63
N ILE A 142 -4.08 29.98 -14.27
CA ILE A 142 -3.10 30.32 -15.31
C ILE A 142 -3.80 30.95 -16.53
N LYS A 143 -4.92 30.37 -16.98
CA LYS A 143 -5.69 30.91 -18.13
C LYS A 143 -6.24 32.32 -17.92
N LYS A 144 -6.39 32.76 -16.67
CA LYS A 144 -6.85 34.14 -16.36
C LYS A 144 -5.76 35.18 -16.42
N ILE A 145 -4.49 34.76 -16.58
CA ILE A 145 -3.35 35.69 -16.69
C ILE A 145 -3.32 36.25 -18.10
N ASN A 146 -3.28 37.59 -18.19
CA ASN A 146 -3.15 38.26 -19.47
C ASN A 146 -1.86 37.87 -20.17
N GLY A 147 -1.97 37.46 -21.45
CA GLY A 147 -0.83 37.02 -22.24
C GLY A 147 -0.68 35.48 -22.32
N VAL A 148 -1.47 34.73 -21.59
CA VAL A 148 -1.56 33.27 -21.75
C VAL A 148 -2.59 32.97 -22.84
N ASP A 149 -2.15 32.28 -23.90
CA ASP A 149 -3.03 31.78 -24.96
C ASP A 149 -3.65 30.45 -24.53
N GLN A 150 -2.82 29.49 -24.13
CA GLN A 150 -3.29 28.16 -23.76
C GLN A 150 -2.48 27.60 -22.58
N ALA A 151 -3.18 26.94 -21.67
CA ALA A 151 -2.58 26.13 -20.62
C ALA A 151 -3.18 24.73 -20.69
N THR A 152 -2.33 23.72 -20.87
CA THR A 152 -2.75 22.34 -21.08
C THR A 152 -2.01 21.38 -20.16
N TYR A 153 -2.70 20.33 -19.77
CA TYR A 153 -2.12 19.20 -19.06
C TYR A 153 -2.76 17.89 -19.56
N ARG A 154 -2.11 16.76 -19.28
CA ARG A 154 -2.59 15.45 -19.75
C ARG A 154 -3.73 14.92 -18.86
N SER A 155 -4.87 15.62 -18.86
CA SER A 155 -6.03 15.32 -18.01
C SER A 155 -6.53 13.87 -18.11
N GLY A 156 -6.59 13.32 -19.33
CA GLY A 156 -7.07 11.96 -19.57
C GLY A 156 -6.18 10.87 -18.95
N LEU A 157 -4.88 11.10 -18.84
CA LEU A 157 -3.95 10.18 -18.21
C LEU A 157 -4.07 10.25 -16.67
N ILE A 158 -4.14 11.47 -16.15
CA ILE A 158 -4.26 11.73 -14.71
C ILE A 158 -5.55 11.14 -14.16
N SER A 159 -6.69 11.40 -14.81
CA SER A 159 -7.98 10.88 -14.38
C SER A 159 -8.07 9.35 -14.42
N ARG A 160 -7.40 8.71 -15.38
CA ARG A 160 -7.30 7.24 -15.43
C ARG A 160 -6.45 6.69 -14.29
N LEU A 161 -5.31 7.32 -13.99
CA LEU A 161 -4.44 6.90 -12.89
C LEU A 161 -5.14 7.06 -11.54
N ASP A 162 -5.82 8.17 -11.30
CA ASP A 162 -6.57 8.39 -10.06
C ASP A 162 -7.67 7.34 -9.89
N LYS A 163 -8.46 7.04 -10.92
CA LYS A 163 -9.46 5.96 -10.89
C LYS A 163 -8.86 4.58 -10.63
N ILE A 164 -7.70 4.28 -11.21
CA ILE A 164 -7.02 3.00 -10.98
C ILE A 164 -6.55 2.90 -9.53
N ILE A 165 -6.01 3.98 -8.96
CA ILE A 165 -5.56 4.02 -7.56
C ILE A 165 -6.75 3.81 -6.61
N ASP A 166 -7.83 4.56 -6.79
CA ASP A 166 -9.02 4.45 -5.95
C ASP A 166 -9.68 3.07 -6.04
N ASN A 167 -9.82 2.54 -7.24
CA ASN A 167 -10.37 1.20 -7.44
C ASN A 167 -9.45 0.11 -6.85
N SER A 168 -8.13 0.26 -6.99
CA SER A 168 -7.16 -0.69 -6.43
C SER A 168 -7.24 -0.74 -4.91
N PHE A 169 -7.41 0.42 -4.24
CA PHE A 169 -7.59 0.49 -2.80
C PHE A 169 -8.85 -0.26 -2.34
N ASN A 170 -9.98 -0.04 -3.01
CA ASN A 170 -11.24 -0.71 -2.69
C ASN A 170 -11.17 -2.23 -2.89
N ILE A 171 -10.55 -2.68 -3.99
CA ILE A 171 -10.32 -4.10 -4.26
C ILE A 171 -9.43 -4.72 -3.19
N LEU A 172 -8.36 -4.03 -2.81
CA LEU A 172 -7.44 -4.47 -1.76
C LEU A 172 -8.13 -4.63 -0.41
N LEU A 173 -8.96 -3.66 -0.01
CA LEU A 173 -9.76 -3.74 1.21
C LEU A 173 -10.70 -4.94 1.19
N LEU A 174 -11.37 -5.20 0.07
CA LEU A 174 -12.30 -6.33 -0.08
C LEU A 174 -11.56 -7.67 0.02
N ILE A 175 -10.44 -7.82 -0.66
CA ILE A 175 -9.60 -9.03 -0.60
C ILE A 175 -9.05 -9.21 0.82
N GLY A 176 -8.47 -8.16 1.41
CA GLY A 176 -7.91 -8.21 2.76
C GLY A 176 -8.95 -8.59 3.81
N PHE A 177 -10.14 -8.00 3.75
CA PHE A 177 -11.25 -8.31 4.65
C PHE A 177 -11.75 -9.77 4.47
N SER A 178 -11.81 -10.26 3.23
CA SER A 178 -12.21 -11.64 2.92
C SER A 178 -11.22 -12.66 3.49
N ILE A 179 -9.92 -12.44 3.27
CA ILE A 179 -8.84 -13.31 3.79
C ILE A 179 -8.82 -13.28 5.32
N PHE A 180 -8.96 -12.09 5.92
CA PHE A 180 -9.02 -11.94 7.37
C PHE A 180 -10.21 -12.71 7.98
N THR A 181 -11.38 -12.58 7.38
CA THR A 181 -12.60 -13.28 7.82
C THR A 181 -12.45 -14.78 7.69
N LEU A 182 -11.93 -15.26 6.55
CA LEU A 182 -11.67 -16.67 6.31
C LEU A 182 -10.69 -17.24 7.34
N SER A 183 -9.62 -16.53 7.64
CA SER A 183 -8.63 -16.92 8.65
C SER A 183 -9.26 -17.08 10.04
N ILE A 184 -10.07 -16.12 10.48
CA ILE A 184 -10.79 -16.23 11.76
C ILE A 184 -11.68 -17.48 11.80
N ILE A 185 -12.39 -17.78 10.71
CA ILE A 185 -13.25 -18.96 10.62
C ILE A 185 -12.41 -20.23 10.75
N LEU A 186 -11.29 -20.33 10.02
CA LEU A 186 -10.43 -21.52 10.04
C LEU A 186 -9.80 -21.72 11.41
N VAL A 187 -9.21 -20.67 12.02
CA VAL A 187 -8.66 -20.75 13.37
C VAL A 187 -9.73 -21.11 14.41
N SER A 188 -10.91 -20.50 14.32
CA SER A 188 -12.06 -20.80 15.18
C SER A 188 -12.48 -22.28 15.08
N ASN A 189 -12.53 -22.83 13.87
CA ASN A 189 -12.87 -24.24 13.67
C ASN A 189 -11.80 -25.17 14.27
N THR A 190 -10.52 -24.82 14.12
CA THR A 190 -9.43 -25.61 14.71
C THR A 190 -9.48 -25.61 16.24
N ILE A 191 -9.69 -24.44 16.86
CA ILE A 191 -9.86 -24.35 18.33
C ILE A 191 -11.10 -25.16 18.78
N ARG A 192 -12.18 -25.12 18.03
CA ARG A 192 -13.38 -25.90 18.31
C ARG A 192 -13.10 -27.41 18.31
N LEU A 193 -12.31 -27.90 17.37
CA LEU A 193 -11.89 -29.30 17.32
C LEU A 193 -11.03 -29.66 18.55
N ILE A 194 -10.15 -28.77 18.99
CA ILE A 194 -9.33 -28.96 20.20
C ILE A 194 -10.23 -29.06 21.42
N ILE A 195 -11.22 -28.17 21.57
CA ILE A 195 -12.18 -28.19 22.68
C ILE A 195 -12.98 -29.50 22.68
N HIS A 196 -13.44 -29.91 21.51
CA HIS A 196 -14.20 -31.16 21.39
C HIS A 196 -13.36 -32.38 21.80
N SER A 197 -12.10 -32.44 21.39
CA SER A 197 -11.20 -33.54 21.78
C SER A 197 -10.90 -33.60 23.29
N ARG A 198 -11.20 -32.52 24.05
CA ARG A 198 -10.96 -32.41 25.52
C ARG A 198 -12.27 -32.29 26.30
N ARG A 199 -13.37 -32.67 25.71
CA ARG A 199 -14.69 -32.54 26.35
C ARG A 199 -14.74 -33.12 27.74
N ASP A 200 -14.23 -34.34 27.94
CA ASP A 200 -14.26 -35.07 29.22
C ASP A 200 -13.45 -34.33 30.32
N THR A 201 -12.31 -33.78 29.94
CA THR A 201 -11.50 -32.95 30.86
C THR A 201 -12.23 -31.68 31.28
N ILE A 202 -12.92 -31.04 30.33
CA ILE A 202 -13.70 -29.83 30.58
C ILE A 202 -14.90 -30.13 31.50
N GLU A 203 -15.59 -31.23 31.28
CA GLU A 203 -16.72 -31.68 32.09
C GLU A 203 -16.25 -31.98 33.53
N THR A 204 -15.14 -32.68 33.67
CA THR A 204 -14.53 -32.93 35.01
C THR A 204 -14.22 -31.64 35.74
N LEU A 205 -13.60 -30.65 35.05
CA LEU A 205 -13.30 -29.36 35.66
C LEU A 205 -14.56 -28.58 36.08
N LYS A 206 -15.64 -28.66 35.27
CA LYS A 206 -16.94 -28.07 35.62
C LYS A 206 -17.53 -28.71 36.86
N LEU A 207 -17.46 -30.03 37.00
CA LEU A 207 -17.95 -30.77 38.16
C LEU A 207 -17.14 -30.43 39.42
N LEU A 208 -15.84 -30.14 39.28
CA LEU A 208 -14.98 -29.68 40.35
C LEU A 208 -15.18 -28.19 40.72
N GLY A 209 -16.14 -27.50 40.11
CA GLY A 209 -16.47 -26.11 40.39
C GLY A 209 -15.54 -25.05 39.75
N ALA A 210 -14.80 -25.43 38.73
CA ALA A 210 -13.96 -24.48 37.99
C ALA A 210 -14.81 -23.38 37.31
N THR A 211 -14.37 -22.12 37.44
CA THR A 211 -15.06 -20.99 36.79
C THR A 211 -14.91 -21.06 35.27
N ARG A 212 -15.88 -20.50 34.53
CA ARG A 212 -15.85 -20.44 33.06
C ARG A 212 -14.58 -19.76 32.53
N ILE A 213 -14.11 -18.72 33.19
CA ILE A 213 -12.89 -18.01 32.83
C ILE A 213 -11.66 -18.92 32.97
N PHE A 214 -11.56 -19.67 34.07
CA PHE A 214 -10.47 -20.61 34.30
C PHE A 214 -10.37 -21.68 33.22
N ILE A 215 -11.52 -22.15 32.70
CA ILE A 215 -11.58 -23.12 31.60
C ILE A 215 -11.19 -22.51 30.26
N LYS A 216 -11.51 -21.23 30.03
CA LYS A 216 -11.28 -20.54 28.74
C LYS A 216 -9.82 -20.07 28.56
N ILE A 217 -9.15 -19.64 29.62
CA ILE A 217 -7.80 -19.06 29.57
C ILE A 217 -6.78 -19.97 28.85
N PRO A 218 -6.69 -21.29 29.11
CA PRO A 218 -5.75 -22.15 28.40
C PRO A 218 -5.93 -22.12 26.88
N PHE A 219 -7.17 -22.16 26.39
CA PHE A 219 -7.45 -22.11 24.96
C PHE A 219 -7.11 -20.76 24.33
N LEU A 220 -7.26 -19.67 25.09
CA LEU A 220 -6.85 -18.33 24.62
C LEU A 220 -5.34 -18.25 24.50
N ILE A 221 -4.60 -18.79 25.48
CA ILE A 221 -3.13 -18.85 25.44
C ILE A 221 -2.67 -19.77 24.29
N GLU A 222 -3.34 -20.91 24.06
CA GLU A 222 -3.06 -21.77 22.92
C GLU A 222 -3.22 -21.03 21.59
N GLY A 223 -4.27 -20.22 21.43
CA GLY A 223 -4.45 -19.39 20.24
C GLY A 223 -3.37 -18.31 20.07
N ILE A 224 -2.94 -17.65 21.15
CA ILE A 224 -1.83 -16.71 21.13
C ILE A 224 -0.54 -17.41 20.67
N LEU A 225 -0.25 -18.59 21.22
CA LEU A 225 0.93 -19.38 20.85
C LEU A 225 0.89 -19.82 19.39
N GLN A 226 -0.28 -20.25 18.90
CA GLN A 226 -0.46 -20.58 17.48
C GLN A 226 -0.27 -19.35 16.58
N GLY A 227 -0.75 -18.17 17.02
CA GLY A 227 -0.53 -16.89 16.36
C GLY A 227 0.95 -16.52 16.28
N LEU A 228 1.70 -16.67 17.38
CA LEU A 228 3.13 -16.43 17.42
C LEU A 228 3.92 -17.40 16.52
N ILE A 229 3.60 -18.70 16.58
CA ILE A 229 4.23 -19.71 15.72
C ILE A 229 3.92 -19.39 14.24
N GLY A 230 2.67 -19.06 13.91
CA GLY A 230 2.26 -18.65 12.57
C GLY A 230 3.01 -17.42 12.07
N SER A 231 3.22 -16.43 12.95
CA SER A 231 4.01 -15.23 12.62
C SER A 231 5.47 -15.57 12.34
N ILE A 232 6.10 -16.42 13.13
CA ILE A 232 7.50 -16.84 12.93
C ILE A 232 7.64 -17.58 11.58
N ILE A 233 6.73 -18.50 11.27
CA ILE A 233 6.71 -19.21 9.99
C ILE A 233 6.52 -18.21 8.84
N SER A 234 5.58 -17.26 8.98
CA SER A 234 5.33 -16.22 7.99
C SER A 234 6.56 -15.37 7.73
N LEU A 235 7.22 -14.87 8.78
CA LEU A 235 8.43 -14.05 8.66
C LEU A 235 9.58 -14.80 8.00
N THR A 236 9.76 -16.08 8.36
CA THR A 236 10.78 -16.93 7.73
C THR A 236 10.51 -17.11 6.23
N MET A 237 9.27 -17.38 5.85
CA MET A 237 8.86 -17.51 4.45
C MET A 237 8.99 -16.20 3.68
N LEU A 238 8.58 -15.09 4.28
CA LEU A 238 8.74 -13.76 3.68
C LEU A 238 10.21 -13.40 3.47
N TRP A 239 11.08 -13.75 4.41
CA TRP A 239 12.53 -13.57 4.25
C TRP A 239 13.08 -14.39 3.10
N ILE A 240 12.66 -15.65 2.96
CA ILE A 240 13.06 -16.51 1.83
C ILE A 240 12.56 -15.91 0.49
N ILE A 241 11.27 -15.51 0.43
CA ILE A 241 10.69 -14.89 -0.77
C ILE A 241 11.48 -13.63 -1.14
N TYR A 242 11.79 -12.78 -0.17
CA TYR A 242 12.57 -11.56 -0.37
C TYR A 242 13.98 -11.87 -0.90
N SER A 243 14.68 -12.84 -0.32
CA SER A 243 16.03 -13.23 -0.74
C SER A 243 16.06 -13.79 -2.16
N VAL A 244 15.07 -14.61 -2.52
CA VAL A 244 14.91 -15.15 -3.88
C VAL A 244 14.56 -14.03 -4.87
N ALA A 245 13.65 -13.13 -4.49
CA ALA A 245 13.28 -12.00 -5.33
C ALA A 245 14.47 -11.07 -5.59
N GLN A 246 15.29 -10.79 -4.58
CA GLN A 246 16.54 -10.04 -4.77
C GLN A 246 17.47 -10.72 -5.77
N TYR A 247 17.67 -12.03 -5.66
CA TYR A 247 18.56 -12.74 -6.55
C TYR A 247 18.10 -12.71 -8.02
N ILE A 248 16.78 -12.76 -8.27
CA ILE A 248 16.22 -12.81 -9.62
C ILE A 248 15.99 -11.41 -10.21
N PHE A 249 15.53 -10.43 -9.42
CA PHE A 249 14.98 -9.17 -9.91
C PHE A 249 15.84 -7.93 -9.63
N ILE A 250 16.96 -8.03 -8.89
CA ILE A 250 17.84 -6.88 -8.61
C ILE A 250 18.24 -6.05 -9.84
N PRO A 251 18.41 -6.61 -11.05
CA PRO A 251 18.73 -5.79 -12.21
C PRO A 251 17.57 -4.90 -12.68
N ILE A 252 16.34 -5.17 -12.25
CA ILE A 252 15.11 -4.57 -12.81
C ILE A 252 14.30 -3.78 -11.79
N PHE A 253 14.31 -4.19 -10.52
CA PHE A 253 13.54 -3.56 -9.45
C PHE A 253 14.45 -3.19 -8.28
N ASN A 254 14.64 -1.89 -8.08
CA ASN A 254 15.22 -1.39 -6.85
C ASN A 254 14.10 -1.36 -5.80
N PRO A 255 14.06 -2.28 -4.83
CA PRO A 255 13.01 -2.28 -3.81
C PRO A 255 13.21 -1.07 -2.90
N MET A 256 12.50 0.02 -3.20
CA MET A 256 12.51 1.22 -2.38
C MET A 256 12.04 0.88 -0.96
N GLY A 257 12.94 1.14 0.00
CA GLY A 257 12.61 1.50 1.38
C GLY A 257 11.76 0.55 2.20
N ILE A 258 11.95 -0.79 2.10
CA ILE A 258 11.26 -1.70 3.01
C ILE A 258 11.84 -1.52 4.40
N ASN A 259 11.06 -0.94 5.29
CA ASN A 259 11.41 -0.97 6.70
C ASN A 259 11.07 -2.36 7.29
N ILE A 260 12.07 -3.27 7.26
CA ILE A 260 11.93 -4.66 7.72
C ILE A 260 11.42 -4.71 9.16
N SER A 261 11.82 -3.77 10.01
CA SER A 261 11.35 -3.70 11.40
C SER A 261 9.84 -3.46 11.49
N THR A 262 9.29 -2.63 10.62
CA THR A 262 7.86 -2.35 10.56
C THR A 262 7.06 -3.61 10.19
N ILE A 263 7.51 -4.35 9.18
CA ILE A 263 6.87 -5.62 8.78
C ILE A 263 6.90 -6.62 9.93
N PHE A 264 8.03 -6.73 10.63
CA PHE A 264 8.19 -7.62 11.77
C PHE A 264 7.17 -7.35 12.87
N TYR A 265 7.02 -6.07 13.29
CA TYR A 265 6.07 -5.68 14.32
C TYR A 265 4.62 -5.96 13.92
N TYR A 266 4.21 -5.54 12.74
CA TYR A 266 2.82 -5.76 12.29
C TYR A 266 2.51 -7.24 12.10
N ASN A 267 3.44 -8.02 11.57
CA ASN A 267 3.23 -9.46 11.37
C ASN A 267 2.98 -10.18 12.69
N ILE A 268 3.79 -9.93 13.73
CA ILE A 268 3.58 -10.52 15.06
C ILE A 268 2.27 -10.02 15.68
N LEU A 269 1.99 -8.73 15.61
CA LEU A 269 0.78 -8.14 16.19
C LEU A 269 -0.48 -8.73 15.55
N PHE A 270 -0.55 -8.80 14.22
CA PHE A 270 -1.68 -9.38 13.52
C PHE A 270 -1.79 -10.89 13.73
N GLY A 271 -0.70 -11.63 13.83
CA GLY A 271 -0.74 -13.06 14.12
C GLY A 271 -1.29 -13.37 15.51
N VAL A 272 -0.85 -12.63 16.52
CA VAL A 272 -1.41 -12.74 17.88
C VAL A 272 -2.88 -12.34 17.91
N PHE A 273 -3.25 -11.28 17.22
CA PHE A 273 -4.62 -10.79 17.13
C PHE A 273 -5.56 -11.82 16.47
N LEU A 274 -5.13 -12.44 15.37
CA LEU A 274 -5.87 -13.54 14.73
C LEU A 274 -6.02 -14.75 15.64
N GLY A 275 -4.96 -15.10 16.37
CA GLY A 275 -4.99 -16.18 17.37
C GLY A 275 -5.98 -15.92 18.50
N ILE A 276 -6.02 -14.70 19.03
CA ILE A 276 -6.96 -14.29 20.09
C ILE A 276 -8.40 -14.33 19.58
N ILE A 277 -8.70 -13.68 18.46
CA ILE A 277 -10.07 -13.61 17.92
C ILE A 277 -10.57 -14.99 17.52
N GLY A 278 -9.71 -15.78 16.83
CA GLY A 278 -10.06 -17.14 16.42
C GLY A 278 -10.37 -18.03 17.62
N SER A 279 -9.53 -17.97 18.68
CA SER A 279 -9.77 -18.70 19.91
C SER A 279 -11.04 -18.23 20.61
N TYR A 280 -11.22 -16.92 20.76
CA TYR A 280 -12.41 -16.37 21.40
C TYR A 280 -13.69 -16.84 20.73
N ARG A 281 -13.75 -16.79 19.40
CA ARG A 281 -14.90 -17.27 18.63
C ARG A 281 -15.06 -18.80 18.73
N GLY A 282 -13.93 -19.54 18.81
CA GLY A 282 -13.90 -21.00 18.90
C GLY A 282 -14.57 -21.50 20.18
N PHE A 283 -14.30 -20.89 21.34
CA PHE A 283 -14.87 -21.32 22.61
C PHE A 283 -16.20 -20.67 22.98
N SER A 284 -16.56 -19.52 22.39
CA SER A 284 -17.76 -18.77 22.77
C SER A 284 -19.08 -19.57 22.58
N ARG A 285 -19.05 -20.61 21.78
CA ARG A 285 -20.20 -21.50 21.51
C ARG A 285 -20.28 -22.74 22.39
N TYR A 286 -19.21 -23.08 23.15
CA TYR A 286 -19.10 -24.39 23.84
C TYR A 286 -18.91 -24.27 25.34
N ILE A 287 -18.49 -23.15 25.85
CA ILE A 287 -18.19 -22.85 27.26
C ILE A 287 -18.87 -21.54 27.65
#